data_55bb86ca7f1133adda7e328859ba17e3
#
_entry.id   55bb86ca7f1133adda7e328859ba17e3
#
_cell.length_a   1.000
_cell.length_b   1.000
_cell.length_c   1.000
_cell.angle_alpha   90.00
_cell.angle_beta   90.00
_cell.angle_gamma   90.00
#
_symmetry.space_group_name_H-M   'P 1'
#
loop_
_entity.id
_entity.type
_entity.pdbx_description
1 polymer ?
#
loop_
_entity_poly.entity_id
_entity_poly.type
_entity_poly.pdbx_seq_one_letter_code
_entity_poly.pdbx_strand_id
1 'polypeptide(L)'
;MRTLLNKLREFKGANIVLFVVFATTIYLQCCFFHDNLNLPGDPSLGYMQIFKISIAFAIASLVFLFKGKSWIIYISVFINAWGISNLMYRRANQIVLDAYSITMVDNMDGFWSSVPFYMDINDFSIFYTTILVALTFFLFKNKNRHIGGAVVAMILSICFHVFGYEKRVRTYTPYAPFIESKLYNPFSLSQSTFVCWDLYDKVVYTRETSIVHHFFYQTHYFIRKILFASTYELTEAENAKVNNFLNNNSSVLNPSRPLFIILVESFETWALRPDIMPNLYNFIQGENILYAPKIKCQTRGGTSADGQMIVNTGLLPTTEGAVCFRFPNNTFPAVSKLYDKTFNIIPGGQTVWNQAHMNTAYGIKDNFDGPFNDRLLVEQFMGEYKKYDYGMLLTMATHSPFTRFIDFANITMPSDMPSYMANYLKSFNYTDSRIKPLLDAIKNDDYLKNAVIVITGDHTVFPQSRRDEFNKYCQDKSQNYSVNDSYCPLIIYSPDIKEKKVVDDVAYQMDIYTTILHSINCENYYWKGFGINLLDENRNKRQISADEALELSDKLHQANYFKNIEKQ
;
A
#
# COMPACT_ATOMS: atom_id res chain seq x y z
N MET A 1 44.86 21.37 -23.39
CA MET A 1 43.68 20.55 -23.15
C MET A 1 43.71 19.22 -23.89
N ARG A 2 43.83 19.16 -25.24
CA ARG A 2 43.88 17.88 -26.02
C ARG A 2 44.99 16.95 -25.55
N THR A 3 46.21 17.45 -25.29
CA THR A 3 47.36 16.66 -24.84
C THR A 3 47.12 16.04 -23.45
N LEU A 4 46.49 16.75 -22.52
CA LEU A 4 46.12 16.25 -21.20
C LEU A 4 45.04 15.14 -21.31
N LEU A 5 44.02 15.36 -22.12
CA LEU A 5 42.97 14.37 -22.38
C LEU A 5 43.56 13.07 -22.97
N ASN A 6 44.53 13.16 -23.89
CA ASN A 6 45.17 11.99 -24.45
C ASN A 6 45.98 11.23 -23.38
N LYS A 7 46.72 11.93 -22.51
CA LYS A 7 47.44 11.29 -21.39
C LYS A 7 46.48 10.59 -20.40
N LEU A 8 45.33 11.19 -20.10
CA LEU A 8 44.34 10.56 -19.22
C LEU A 8 43.71 9.31 -19.87
N ARG A 9 43.50 9.32 -21.18
CA ARG A 9 42.96 8.15 -21.93
C ARG A 9 43.95 6.99 -22.01
N GLU A 10 45.24 7.27 -21.99
CA GLU A 10 46.34 6.28 -22.01
C GLU A 10 46.75 5.82 -20.60
N PHE A 11 46.12 6.38 -19.56
CA PHE A 11 46.45 6.05 -18.18
C PHE A 11 46.16 4.57 -17.88
N LYS A 12 47.22 3.82 -17.51
CA LYS A 12 47.11 2.37 -17.23
C LYS A 12 46.11 2.03 -16.11
N GLY A 13 45.94 2.95 -15.15
CA GLY A 13 44.98 2.83 -14.04
C GLY A 13 43.54 3.23 -14.36
N ALA A 14 43.22 3.60 -15.60
CA ALA A 14 41.88 4.13 -15.97
C ALA A 14 40.70 3.23 -15.58
N ASN A 15 40.87 1.90 -15.68
CA ASN A 15 39.85 0.96 -15.26
C ASN A 15 39.64 0.96 -13.74
N ILE A 16 40.68 1.18 -12.95
CA ILE A 16 40.59 1.27 -11.48
C ILE A 16 39.83 2.55 -11.11
N VAL A 17 40.16 3.68 -11.75
CA VAL A 17 39.46 4.95 -11.53
C VAL A 17 37.98 4.81 -11.87
N LEU A 18 37.66 4.25 -13.04
CA LEU A 18 36.28 4.01 -13.45
C LEU A 18 35.54 3.06 -12.48
N PHE A 19 36.21 1.98 -12.04
CA PHE A 19 35.66 1.06 -11.05
C PHE A 19 35.32 1.78 -9.73
N VAL A 20 36.29 2.51 -9.18
CA VAL A 20 36.11 3.21 -7.89
C VAL A 20 35.01 4.24 -7.98
N VAL A 21 35.03 5.11 -9.02
CA VAL A 21 34.00 6.15 -9.17
C VAL A 21 32.63 5.51 -9.39
N PHE A 22 32.53 4.47 -10.21
CA PHE A 22 31.24 3.81 -10.46
C PHE A 22 30.71 3.05 -9.23
N ALA A 23 31.58 2.32 -8.51
CA ALA A 23 31.20 1.68 -7.25
C ALA A 23 30.74 2.70 -6.20
N THR A 24 31.48 3.80 -6.05
CA THR A 24 31.09 4.89 -5.14
C THR A 24 29.75 5.50 -5.55
N THR A 25 29.51 5.70 -6.85
CA THR A 25 28.24 6.20 -7.37
C THR A 25 27.08 5.29 -7.00
N ILE A 26 27.18 3.98 -7.26
CA ILE A 26 26.13 3.01 -6.91
C ILE A 26 25.88 3.01 -5.40
N TYR A 27 26.95 3.04 -4.60
CA TYR A 27 26.83 3.11 -3.15
C TYR A 27 26.09 4.36 -2.69
N LEU A 28 26.44 5.54 -3.22
CA LEU A 28 25.76 6.81 -2.90
C LEU A 28 24.30 6.81 -3.34
N GLN A 29 23.98 6.24 -4.51
CA GLN A 29 22.59 6.06 -4.96
C GLN A 29 21.82 5.16 -3.99
N CYS A 30 22.41 4.02 -3.58
CA CYS A 30 21.79 3.14 -2.58
C CYS A 30 21.56 3.84 -1.24
N CYS A 31 22.48 4.68 -0.77
CA CYS A 31 22.31 5.44 0.47
C CYS A 31 21.22 6.49 0.32
N PHE A 32 21.25 7.29 -0.75
CA PHE A 32 20.25 8.31 -1.01
C PHE A 32 18.81 7.75 -1.00
N PHE A 33 18.57 6.66 -1.74
CA PHE A 33 17.26 6.05 -1.79
C PHE A 33 16.87 5.38 -0.47
N HIS A 34 17.82 4.80 0.25
CA HIS A 34 17.57 4.26 1.58
C HIS A 34 17.04 5.34 2.54
N ASP A 35 17.72 6.48 2.58
CA ASP A 35 17.38 7.57 3.49
C ASP A 35 16.04 8.23 3.12
N ASN A 36 15.75 8.38 1.82
CA ASN A 36 14.53 9.05 1.34
C ASN A 36 13.29 8.14 1.23
N LEU A 37 13.44 6.81 1.19
CA LEU A 37 12.32 5.88 1.24
C LEU A 37 11.65 5.83 2.61
N ASN A 38 12.29 6.36 3.66
CA ASN A 38 11.78 6.41 5.02
C ASN A 38 11.15 5.07 5.45
N LEU A 39 11.94 4.00 5.32
CA LEU A 39 11.48 2.66 5.63
C LEU A 39 11.54 2.43 7.15
N PRO A 40 10.54 1.76 7.75
CA PRO A 40 10.47 1.59 9.21
C PRO A 40 11.67 0.79 9.74
N GLY A 41 12.26 1.22 10.84
CA GLY A 41 13.37 0.55 11.55
C GLY A 41 14.59 1.46 11.72
N ASP A 42 15.60 0.96 12.44
CA ASP A 42 16.82 1.72 12.71
C ASP A 42 17.77 1.72 11.49
N PRO A 43 18.02 2.89 10.86
CA PRO A 43 18.90 2.98 9.70
C PRO A 43 20.41 2.86 10.06
N SER A 44 20.77 2.91 11.33
CA SER A 44 22.17 2.95 11.80
C SER A 44 22.86 1.58 11.82
N LEU A 45 22.15 0.49 11.52
CA LEU A 45 22.69 -0.86 11.57
C LEU A 45 23.80 -1.07 10.52
N GLY A 46 25.04 -1.22 10.99
CA GLY A 46 26.24 -1.22 10.14
C GLY A 46 26.28 -2.31 9.06
N TYR A 47 25.53 -3.43 9.20
CA TYR A 47 25.45 -4.46 8.18
C TYR A 47 24.72 -3.99 6.90
N MET A 48 23.81 -3.03 7.00
CA MET A 48 23.11 -2.45 5.85
C MET A 48 24.08 -1.74 4.91
N GLN A 49 25.07 -1.03 5.46
CA GLN A 49 26.09 -0.38 4.66
C GLN A 49 26.99 -1.40 3.95
N ILE A 50 27.26 -2.53 4.62
CA ILE A 50 28.08 -3.61 4.05
C ILE A 50 27.38 -4.24 2.84
N PHE A 51 26.06 -4.45 2.88
CA PHE A 51 25.29 -4.93 1.74
C PHE A 51 25.32 -3.94 0.56
N LYS A 52 25.19 -2.63 0.82
CA LYS A 52 25.29 -1.59 -0.23
C LYS A 52 26.67 -1.58 -0.89
N ILE A 53 27.75 -1.75 -0.12
CA ILE A 53 29.12 -1.87 -0.65
C ILE A 53 29.24 -3.14 -1.50
N SER A 54 28.74 -4.27 -1.02
CA SER A 54 28.77 -5.54 -1.74
C SER A 54 28.19 -5.43 -3.14
N ILE A 55 26.94 -4.94 -3.25
CA ILE A 55 26.29 -4.83 -4.56
C ILE A 55 26.96 -3.80 -5.48
N ALA A 56 27.47 -2.71 -4.92
CA ALA A 56 28.21 -1.72 -5.67
C ALA A 56 29.48 -2.32 -6.29
N PHE A 57 30.23 -3.12 -5.54
CA PHE A 57 31.42 -3.84 -6.03
C PHE A 57 31.06 -4.89 -7.07
N ALA A 58 29.96 -5.65 -6.88
CA ALA A 58 29.51 -6.64 -7.84
C ALA A 58 29.26 -6.00 -9.22
N ILE A 59 28.45 -4.95 -9.26
CA ILE A 59 28.09 -4.28 -10.51
C ILE A 59 29.31 -3.56 -11.11
N ALA A 60 30.07 -2.85 -10.30
CA ALA A 60 31.23 -2.11 -10.78
C ALA A 60 32.36 -3.05 -11.30
N SER A 61 32.45 -4.30 -10.81
CA SER A 61 33.42 -5.29 -11.30
C SER A 61 33.35 -5.53 -12.80
N LEU A 62 32.14 -5.33 -13.38
CA LEU A 62 31.88 -5.46 -14.82
C LEU A 62 32.71 -4.45 -15.65
N VAL A 63 33.17 -3.34 -15.05
CA VAL A 63 34.09 -2.36 -15.71
C VAL A 63 35.35 -3.06 -16.23
N PHE A 64 35.82 -4.08 -15.55
CA PHE A 64 37.00 -4.82 -15.95
C PHE A 64 36.75 -5.83 -17.08
N LEU A 65 35.51 -6.29 -17.27
CA LEU A 65 35.15 -7.32 -18.24
C LEU A 65 34.83 -6.77 -19.63
N PHE A 66 34.18 -5.62 -19.74
CA PHE A 66 33.67 -5.10 -21.01
C PHE A 66 34.65 -4.08 -21.63
N LYS A 67 34.84 -4.17 -22.96
CA LYS A 67 35.63 -3.18 -23.72
C LYS A 67 34.92 -1.85 -23.86
N GLY A 68 33.62 -1.89 -24.24
CA GLY A 68 32.77 -0.69 -24.26
C GLY A 68 32.26 -0.42 -22.85
N LYS A 69 32.40 0.81 -22.35
CA LYS A 69 32.07 1.15 -20.96
C LYS A 69 30.98 2.23 -20.83
N SER A 70 30.36 2.63 -21.93
CA SER A 70 29.23 3.59 -21.90
C SER A 70 28.03 3.08 -21.09
N TRP A 71 27.87 1.77 -20.97
CA TRP A 71 26.80 1.14 -20.20
C TRP A 71 26.81 1.54 -18.71
N ILE A 72 27.94 2.00 -18.13
CA ILE A 72 27.99 2.49 -16.75
C ILE A 72 27.07 3.72 -16.55
N ILE A 73 26.97 4.58 -17.58
CA ILE A 73 26.07 5.74 -17.56
C ILE A 73 24.62 5.24 -17.57
N TYR A 74 24.30 4.29 -18.46
CA TYR A 74 22.93 3.75 -18.55
C TYR A 74 22.51 3.05 -17.27
N ILE A 75 23.39 2.27 -16.63
CA ILE A 75 23.09 1.65 -15.33
C ILE A 75 22.89 2.72 -14.25
N SER A 76 23.72 3.75 -14.20
CA SER A 76 23.55 4.82 -13.22
C SER A 76 22.22 5.57 -13.41
N VAL A 77 21.83 5.87 -14.66
CA VAL A 77 20.53 6.45 -14.99
C VAL A 77 19.39 5.51 -14.58
N PHE A 78 19.53 4.22 -14.88
CA PHE A 78 18.53 3.21 -14.55
C PHE A 78 18.30 3.10 -13.04
N ILE A 79 19.38 3.07 -12.23
CA ILE A 79 19.27 3.00 -10.77
C ILE A 79 18.54 4.25 -10.24
N ASN A 80 18.85 5.44 -10.78
CA ASN A 80 18.14 6.66 -10.40
C ASN A 80 16.66 6.63 -10.78
N ALA A 81 16.35 6.22 -12.01
CA ALA A 81 14.96 6.12 -12.47
C ALA A 81 14.17 5.11 -11.64
N TRP A 82 14.74 3.92 -11.40
CA TRP A 82 14.15 2.88 -10.55
C TRP A 82 13.94 3.38 -9.11
N GLY A 83 14.94 4.04 -8.54
CA GLY A 83 14.86 4.59 -7.19
C GLY A 83 13.79 5.67 -7.06
N ILE A 84 13.74 6.64 -7.99
CA ILE A 84 12.72 7.71 -7.99
C ILE A 84 11.32 7.12 -8.16
N SER A 85 11.14 6.15 -9.06
CA SER A 85 9.86 5.46 -9.21
C SER A 85 9.41 4.79 -7.90
N ASN A 86 10.35 4.17 -7.17
CA ASN A 86 10.05 3.59 -5.85
C ASN A 86 9.71 4.65 -4.80
N LEU A 87 10.37 5.82 -4.81
CA LEU A 87 10.03 6.92 -3.90
C LEU A 87 8.61 7.41 -4.14
N MET A 88 8.24 7.65 -5.41
CA MET A 88 6.89 8.07 -5.78
C MET A 88 5.85 7.02 -5.40
N TYR A 89 6.11 5.75 -5.73
CA TYR A 89 5.21 4.64 -5.42
C TYR A 89 5.05 4.43 -3.92
N ARG A 90 6.14 4.56 -3.15
CA ARG A 90 6.13 4.50 -1.69
C ARG A 90 5.28 5.60 -1.07
N ARG A 91 5.35 6.82 -1.60
CA ARG A 91 4.51 7.94 -1.14
C ARG A 91 3.03 7.72 -1.43
N ALA A 92 2.72 7.11 -2.57
CA ALA A 92 1.34 6.82 -2.97
C ALA A 92 0.75 5.63 -2.20
N ASN A 93 1.49 4.53 -2.09
CA ASN A 93 0.95 3.22 -1.69
C ASN A 93 1.54 2.68 -0.37
N GLN A 94 2.40 3.43 0.30
CA GLN A 94 3.08 3.03 1.55
C GLN A 94 3.95 1.76 1.44
N ILE A 95 4.15 1.23 0.24
CA ILE A 95 4.98 0.07 -0.09
C ILE A 95 5.96 0.41 -1.23
N VAL A 96 6.96 -0.43 -1.47
CA VAL A 96 7.88 -0.30 -2.60
C VAL A 96 7.32 -1.00 -3.85
N LEU A 97 7.73 -0.58 -5.04
CA LEU A 97 7.34 -1.22 -6.31
C LEU A 97 7.67 -2.72 -6.29
N ASP A 98 6.81 -3.51 -6.89
CA ASP A 98 7.00 -4.95 -7.02
C ASP A 98 6.80 -5.44 -8.46
N ALA A 99 7.05 -6.73 -8.67
CA ALA A 99 6.96 -7.36 -9.98
C ALA A 99 5.56 -7.30 -10.60
N TYR A 100 4.52 -7.18 -9.78
CA TYR A 100 3.14 -7.09 -10.24
C TYR A 100 2.67 -5.66 -10.50
N SER A 101 3.45 -4.65 -10.07
CA SER A 101 3.09 -3.23 -10.28
C SER A 101 2.92 -2.91 -11.78
N ILE A 102 3.59 -3.65 -12.67
CA ILE A 102 3.42 -3.51 -14.12
C ILE A 102 2.00 -3.88 -14.57
N THR A 103 1.32 -4.79 -13.87
CA THR A 103 -0.05 -5.19 -14.22
C THR A 103 -1.09 -4.12 -13.87
N MET A 104 -0.67 -3.10 -13.12
CA MET A 104 -1.52 -1.99 -12.68
C MET A 104 -1.38 -0.74 -13.56
N VAL A 105 -0.51 -0.77 -14.58
CA VAL A 105 -0.24 0.40 -15.44
C VAL A 105 -1.51 0.89 -16.15
N ASP A 106 -2.35 -0.02 -16.62
CA ASP A 106 -3.61 0.33 -17.30
C ASP A 106 -4.59 1.05 -16.36
N ASN A 107 -4.45 0.84 -15.05
CA ASN A 107 -5.25 1.54 -14.05
C ASN A 107 -4.87 3.02 -13.87
N MET A 108 -3.74 3.44 -14.42
CA MET A 108 -3.28 4.84 -14.42
C MET A 108 -4.01 5.70 -15.45
N ASP A 109 -4.80 5.11 -16.35
CA ASP A 109 -5.55 5.88 -17.33
C ASP A 109 -6.57 6.81 -16.63
N GLY A 110 -6.51 8.10 -16.95
CA GLY A 110 -7.26 9.14 -16.25
C GLY A 110 -6.68 9.64 -14.91
N PHE A 111 -5.62 9.01 -14.36
CA PHE A 111 -4.99 9.39 -13.09
C PHE A 111 -3.57 9.96 -13.21
N TRP A 112 -3.05 10.13 -14.41
CA TRP A 112 -1.70 10.69 -14.63
C TRP A 112 -1.51 12.08 -14.01
N SER A 113 -2.58 12.85 -13.83
CA SER A 113 -2.55 14.14 -13.14
C SER A 113 -2.18 14.06 -11.66
N SER A 114 -2.31 12.88 -11.04
CA SER A 114 -1.95 12.65 -9.64
C SER A 114 -0.44 12.40 -9.45
N VAL A 115 0.28 12.01 -10.51
CA VAL A 115 1.71 11.67 -10.43
C VAL A 115 2.56 12.82 -9.89
N PRO A 116 2.40 14.10 -10.34
CA PRO A 116 3.16 15.23 -9.81
C PRO A 116 2.97 15.48 -8.31
N PHE A 117 1.83 15.06 -7.75
CA PHE A 117 1.57 15.19 -6.32
C PHE A 117 2.55 14.37 -5.45
N TYR A 118 3.00 13.23 -5.97
CA TYR A 118 3.94 12.34 -5.28
C TYR A 118 5.41 12.61 -5.65
N MET A 119 5.68 13.52 -6.59
CA MET A 119 7.04 13.93 -6.96
C MET A 119 7.60 14.96 -5.97
N ASP A 120 8.90 14.81 -5.65
CA ASP A 120 9.68 15.85 -5.00
C ASP A 120 10.84 16.23 -5.92
N ILE A 121 11.04 17.52 -6.17
CA ILE A 121 12.13 18.02 -7.03
C ILE A 121 13.50 17.60 -6.48
N ASN A 122 13.62 17.47 -5.16
CA ASN A 122 14.86 17.07 -4.50
C ASN A 122 15.25 15.63 -4.85
N ASP A 123 14.30 14.75 -5.22
CA ASP A 123 14.59 13.38 -5.65
C ASP A 123 15.53 13.35 -6.87
N PHE A 124 15.46 14.38 -7.72
CA PHE A 124 16.29 14.46 -8.91
C PHE A 124 17.72 14.92 -8.63
N SER A 125 18.01 15.40 -7.44
CA SER A 125 19.37 15.82 -7.05
C SER A 125 20.38 14.68 -7.20
N ILE A 126 19.95 13.42 -7.02
CA ILE A 126 20.83 12.23 -7.14
C ILE A 126 21.45 12.08 -8.55
N PHE A 127 20.91 12.74 -9.59
CA PHE A 127 21.49 12.68 -10.93
C PHE A 127 22.90 13.31 -11.03
N TYR A 128 23.32 14.10 -10.02
CA TYR A 128 24.74 14.55 -9.94
C TYR A 128 25.71 13.37 -9.96
N THR A 129 25.33 12.23 -9.38
CA THR A 129 26.17 11.01 -9.37
C THR A 129 26.34 10.44 -10.78
N THR A 130 25.29 10.47 -11.60
CA THR A 130 25.35 10.07 -13.02
C THR A 130 26.21 11.03 -13.84
N ILE A 131 26.13 12.33 -13.57
CA ILE A 131 27.00 13.32 -14.22
C ILE A 131 28.47 13.02 -13.88
N LEU A 132 28.78 12.69 -12.64
CA LEU A 132 30.13 12.32 -12.21
C LEU A 132 30.65 11.09 -12.96
N VAL A 133 29.83 10.05 -13.09
CA VAL A 133 30.16 8.84 -13.87
C VAL A 133 30.40 9.18 -15.33
N ALA A 134 29.53 9.99 -15.94
CA ALA A 134 29.66 10.41 -17.34
C ALA A 134 30.96 11.20 -17.58
N LEU A 135 31.25 12.18 -16.74
CA LEU A 135 32.50 12.96 -16.81
C LEU A 135 33.72 12.05 -16.68
N THR A 136 33.71 11.12 -15.71
CA THR A 136 34.82 10.18 -15.52
C THR A 136 34.98 9.25 -16.71
N PHE A 137 33.88 8.74 -17.29
CA PHE A 137 33.92 7.94 -18.51
C PHE A 137 34.56 8.69 -19.69
N PHE A 138 34.18 9.96 -19.91
CA PHE A 138 34.73 10.77 -21.00
C PHE A 138 36.22 11.11 -20.80
N LEU A 139 36.66 11.27 -19.56
CA LEU A 139 38.05 11.53 -19.22
C LEU A 139 38.95 10.28 -19.35
N PHE A 140 38.42 9.12 -18.89
CA PHE A 140 39.20 7.87 -18.79
C PHE A 140 38.68 6.81 -19.77
N LYS A 141 38.46 7.15 -21.03
CA LYS A 141 37.91 6.27 -22.07
C LYS A 141 38.92 5.15 -22.42
N ASN A 142 38.91 4.07 -21.64
CA ASN A 142 39.78 2.91 -21.84
C ASN A 142 38.99 1.71 -22.37
N LYS A 143 39.55 0.97 -23.33
CA LYS A 143 38.98 -0.23 -23.94
C LYS A 143 39.58 -1.54 -23.44
N ASN A 144 40.53 -1.50 -22.51
CA ASN A 144 41.22 -2.69 -22.05
C ASN A 144 40.36 -3.53 -21.12
N ARG A 145 40.53 -4.84 -21.18
CA ARG A 145 39.94 -5.81 -20.25
C ARG A 145 41.01 -6.22 -19.22
N HIS A 146 40.55 -6.47 -17.99
CA HIS A 146 41.39 -6.97 -16.90
C HIS A 146 40.63 -8.02 -16.09
N ILE A 147 40.57 -9.26 -16.60
CA ILE A 147 39.84 -10.36 -15.99
C ILE A 147 40.23 -10.55 -14.51
N GLY A 148 41.53 -10.50 -14.20
CA GLY A 148 41.99 -10.58 -12.81
C GLY A 148 41.41 -9.49 -11.90
N GLY A 149 41.28 -8.27 -12.40
CA GLY A 149 40.60 -7.18 -11.66
C GLY A 149 39.13 -7.45 -11.40
N ALA A 150 38.44 -8.04 -12.38
CA ALA A 150 37.03 -8.44 -12.21
C ALA A 150 36.90 -9.53 -11.15
N VAL A 151 37.75 -10.55 -11.19
CA VAL A 151 37.75 -11.66 -10.22
C VAL A 151 37.98 -11.15 -8.81
N VAL A 152 39.02 -10.29 -8.61
CA VAL A 152 39.28 -9.70 -7.30
C VAL A 152 38.11 -8.86 -6.79
N ALA A 153 37.54 -8.00 -7.62
CA ALA A 153 36.40 -7.18 -7.24
C ALA A 153 35.16 -8.02 -6.89
N MET A 154 34.91 -9.11 -7.62
CA MET A 154 33.82 -10.03 -7.34
C MET A 154 34.04 -10.82 -6.04
N ILE A 155 35.28 -11.28 -5.79
CA ILE A 155 35.62 -11.94 -4.51
C ILE A 155 35.40 -10.98 -3.35
N LEU A 156 35.85 -9.73 -3.46
CA LEU A 156 35.57 -8.71 -2.43
C LEU A 156 34.09 -8.47 -2.21
N SER A 157 33.31 -8.41 -3.29
CA SER A 157 31.85 -8.30 -3.19
C SER A 157 31.25 -9.46 -2.39
N ILE A 158 31.62 -10.70 -2.71
CA ILE A 158 31.15 -11.90 -2.00
C ILE A 158 31.59 -11.86 -0.53
N CYS A 159 32.83 -11.48 -0.23
CA CYS A 159 33.34 -11.34 1.14
C CYS A 159 32.52 -10.29 1.92
N PHE A 160 32.25 -9.13 1.35
CA PHE A 160 31.38 -8.13 1.97
C PHE A 160 29.97 -8.66 2.18
N HIS A 161 29.40 -9.39 1.23
CA HIS A 161 28.06 -9.96 1.36
C HIS A 161 27.97 -10.96 2.53
N VAL A 162 28.91 -11.91 2.59
CA VAL A 162 29.00 -12.90 3.67
C VAL A 162 29.21 -12.23 5.03
N PHE A 163 30.11 -11.24 5.10
CA PHE A 163 30.36 -10.50 6.33
C PHE A 163 29.13 -9.67 6.78
N GLY A 164 28.45 -9.04 5.85
CA GLY A 164 27.18 -8.33 6.13
C GLY A 164 26.11 -9.26 6.68
N TYR A 165 25.98 -10.45 6.08
CA TYR A 165 25.08 -11.48 6.53
C TYR A 165 25.42 -11.98 7.95
N GLU A 166 26.66 -12.31 8.21
CA GLU A 166 27.13 -12.73 9.54
C GLU A 166 26.83 -11.66 10.60
N LYS A 167 27.13 -10.40 10.28
CA LYS A 167 26.88 -9.28 11.19
C LYS A 167 25.37 -9.09 11.44
N ARG A 168 24.53 -9.25 10.41
CA ARG A 168 23.08 -9.22 10.54
C ARG A 168 22.57 -10.32 11.48
N VAL A 169 23.00 -11.55 11.27
CA VAL A 169 22.63 -12.71 12.12
C VAL A 169 22.98 -12.41 13.58
N ARG A 170 24.20 -11.96 13.86
CA ARG A 170 24.63 -11.61 15.23
C ARG A 170 23.81 -10.48 15.86
N THR A 171 23.30 -9.56 15.06
CA THR A 171 22.44 -8.47 15.55
C THR A 171 21.08 -8.98 16.02
N TYR A 172 20.50 -9.98 15.33
CA TYR A 172 19.18 -10.50 15.64
C TYR A 172 19.20 -11.75 16.55
N THR A 173 20.32 -12.45 16.71
CA THR A 173 20.43 -13.68 17.52
C THR A 173 20.08 -13.51 19.00
N PRO A 174 20.37 -12.37 19.66
CA PRO A 174 19.98 -12.18 21.05
C PRO A 174 18.46 -12.16 21.26
N TYR A 175 17.70 -11.87 20.21
CA TYR A 175 16.25 -11.66 20.28
C TYR A 175 15.41 -12.77 19.66
N ALA A 176 16.03 -13.75 19.00
CA ALA A 176 15.31 -14.81 18.31
C ALA A 176 16.09 -16.13 18.24
N PRO A 177 16.16 -16.93 19.33
CA PRO A 177 16.83 -18.24 19.33
C PRO A 177 16.26 -19.22 18.30
N PHE A 178 15.06 -19.00 17.79
CA PHE A 178 14.42 -19.82 16.76
C PHE A 178 15.04 -19.62 15.36
N ILE A 179 15.67 -18.47 15.11
CA ILE A 179 16.32 -18.16 13.83
C ILE A 179 17.68 -18.88 13.71
N GLU A 180 18.33 -19.19 14.84
CA GLU A 180 19.67 -19.77 14.88
C GLU A 180 19.81 -21.13 14.18
N SER A 181 18.83 -22.00 14.31
CA SER A 181 19.00 -23.40 13.87
C SER A 181 18.75 -23.61 12.36
N LYS A 182 18.08 -22.68 11.68
CA LYS A 182 17.66 -22.84 10.26
C LYS A 182 18.35 -21.90 9.28
N LEU A 183 18.99 -20.83 9.73
CA LEU A 183 19.53 -19.76 8.88
C LEU A 183 21.06 -19.79 8.71
N TYR A 184 21.77 -20.71 9.35
CA TYR A 184 23.23 -20.71 9.37
C TYR A 184 23.87 -21.73 8.43
N ASN A 185 23.70 -21.56 7.15
CA ASN A 185 24.64 -22.10 6.16
C ASN A 185 24.84 -21.11 5.01
N PRO A 186 25.90 -20.25 5.06
CA PRO A 186 26.15 -19.26 4.02
C PRO A 186 26.46 -19.89 2.65
N PHE A 187 26.68 -21.19 2.58
CA PHE A 187 26.95 -21.95 1.35
C PHE A 187 25.75 -22.77 0.87
N SER A 188 24.66 -22.82 1.63
CA SER A 188 23.41 -23.44 1.17
C SER A 188 22.68 -22.47 0.26
N LEU A 189 22.58 -22.82 -1.03
CA LEU A 189 21.76 -22.07 -2.00
C LEU A 189 20.30 -21.97 -1.59
N SER A 190 19.80 -22.93 -0.78
CA SER A 190 18.42 -22.92 -0.24
C SER A 190 18.27 -22.08 1.04
N GLN A 191 19.35 -21.69 1.70
CA GLN A 191 19.37 -20.92 2.94
C GLN A 191 20.16 -19.61 2.83
N SER A 192 20.74 -19.34 1.65
CA SER A 192 21.40 -18.07 1.36
C SER A 192 20.38 -16.93 1.41
N THR A 193 20.86 -15.72 1.61
CA THR A 193 20.05 -14.49 1.55
C THR A 193 19.15 -14.39 0.31
N PHE A 194 19.47 -15.14 -0.75
CA PHE A 194 18.66 -15.24 -1.96
C PHE A 194 17.36 -16.06 -1.77
N VAL A 195 17.25 -16.89 -0.75
CA VAL A 195 16.09 -17.76 -0.50
C VAL A 195 15.27 -17.34 0.72
N CYS A 196 15.89 -16.65 1.68
CA CYS A 196 15.15 -16.00 2.79
C CYS A 196 14.20 -14.89 2.31
N TRP A 197 14.18 -14.60 1.03
CA TRP A 197 13.34 -13.59 0.40
C TRP A 197 11.84 -13.90 0.45
N ASP A 198 11.47 -15.19 0.51
CA ASP A 198 10.08 -15.58 0.71
C ASP A 198 9.58 -15.36 2.17
N LEU A 199 10.51 -15.09 3.12
CA LEU A 199 10.22 -14.92 4.54
C LEU A 199 10.13 -13.45 4.99
N TYR A 200 10.49 -12.49 4.13
CA TYR A 200 10.52 -11.08 4.49
C TYR A 200 9.56 -10.23 3.67
N ASP A 201 8.87 -9.35 4.37
CA ASP A 201 8.22 -8.21 3.70
C ASP A 201 9.25 -7.46 2.85
N LYS A 202 8.89 -7.16 1.59
CA LYS A 202 9.76 -6.48 0.63
C LYS A 202 10.24 -5.10 1.12
N VAL A 203 9.47 -4.43 1.98
CA VAL A 203 9.84 -3.16 2.60
C VAL A 203 11.01 -3.39 3.55
N VAL A 204 10.92 -4.42 4.40
CA VAL A 204 12.00 -4.81 5.33
C VAL A 204 13.23 -5.25 4.55
N TYR A 205 13.06 -6.07 3.51
CA TYR A 205 14.18 -6.51 2.67
C TYR A 205 14.91 -5.33 2.01
N THR A 206 14.14 -4.39 1.43
CA THR A 206 14.72 -3.19 0.77
C THR A 206 15.47 -2.32 1.76
N ARG A 207 14.93 -2.15 2.98
CA ARG A 207 15.59 -1.42 4.06
C ARG A 207 16.90 -2.09 4.46
N GLU A 208 16.90 -3.40 4.68
CA GLU A 208 18.08 -4.11 5.18
C GLU A 208 19.19 -4.26 4.14
N THR A 209 18.84 -4.18 2.88
CA THR A 209 19.81 -4.35 1.77
C THR A 209 19.99 -3.05 0.98
N SER A 210 19.26 -2.85 -0.11
CA SER A 210 19.19 -1.62 -0.89
C SER A 210 18.14 -1.70 -2.01
N ILE A 211 17.86 -0.54 -2.61
CA ILE A 211 16.96 -0.45 -3.77
C ILE A 211 17.45 -1.28 -4.99
N VAL A 212 18.76 -1.48 -5.11
CA VAL A 212 19.36 -2.30 -6.18
C VAL A 212 19.16 -3.79 -5.89
N HIS A 213 19.32 -4.23 -4.65
CA HIS A 213 18.97 -5.59 -4.25
C HIS A 213 17.49 -5.85 -4.46
N HIS A 214 16.65 -4.89 -4.13
CA HIS A 214 15.20 -4.97 -4.37
C HIS A 214 14.88 -5.19 -5.84
N PHE A 215 15.54 -4.50 -6.78
CA PHE A 215 15.37 -4.73 -8.21
C PHE A 215 15.69 -6.18 -8.62
N PHE A 216 16.84 -6.71 -8.16
CA PHE A 216 17.21 -8.09 -8.46
C PHE A 216 16.26 -9.10 -7.83
N TYR A 217 15.81 -8.84 -6.59
CA TYR A 217 14.79 -9.65 -5.94
C TYR A 217 13.49 -9.68 -6.73
N GLN A 218 12.96 -8.53 -7.12
CA GLN A 218 11.72 -8.45 -7.89
C GLN A 218 11.85 -9.13 -9.26
N THR A 219 13.01 -9.00 -9.92
CA THR A 219 13.29 -9.70 -11.18
C THR A 219 13.29 -11.23 -10.98
N HIS A 220 13.95 -11.72 -9.94
CA HIS A 220 13.97 -13.15 -9.61
C HIS A 220 12.55 -13.65 -9.27
N TYR A 221 11.84 -12.90 -8.44
CA TYR A 221 10.46 -13.22 -8.06
C TYR A 221 9.54 -13.28 -9.28
N PHE A 222 9.64 -12.31 -10.18
CA PHE A 222 8.89 -12.30 -11.44
C PHE A 222 9.14 -13.57 -12.26
N ILE A 223 10.41 -13.93 -12.46
CA ILE A 223 10.79 -15.13 -13.21
C ILE A 223 10.22 -16.37 -12.54
N ARG A 224 10.40 -16.51 -11.22
CA ARG A 224 10.02 -17.71 -10.49
C ARG A 224 8.50 -17.86 -10.32
N LYS A 225 7.83 -16.80 -9.87
CA LYS A 225 6.40 -16.87 -9.51
C LYS A 225 5.46 -16.65 -10.68
N ILE A 226 5.83 -15.81 -11.65
CA ILE A 226 4.98 -15.51 -12.81
C ILE A 226 5.18 -16.54 -13.92
N LEU A 227 6.43 -16.90 -14.24
CA LEU A 227 6.72 -17.87 -15.30
C LEU A 227 6.60 -19.33 -14.86
N PHE A 228 6.75 -19.65 -13.58
CA PHE A 228 6.70 -20.99 -13.00
C PHE A 228 5.68 -21.08 -11.86
N ALA A 229 4.52 -20.43 -12.03
CA ALA A 229 3.48 -20.39 -11.00
C ALA A 229 3.06 -21.82 -10.61
N SER A 230 3.10 -22.11 -9.31
CA SER A 230 2.48 -23.28 -8.68
C SER A 230 1.31 -22.84 -7.82
N THR A 231 0.26 -23.62 -7.76
CA THR A 231 -0.84 -23.43 -6.81
C THR A 231 -0.26 -23.57 -5.40
N TYR A 232 -0.53 -22.60 -4.53
CA TYR A 232 -0.16 -22.70 -3.13
C TYR A 232 -1.17 -23.57 -2.38
N GLU A 233 -0.68 -24.47 -1.54
CA GLU A 233 -1.50 -25.25 -0.63
C GLU A 233 -1.15 -24.88 0.81
N LEU A 234 -2.17 -24.63 1.64
CA LEU A 234 -1.93 -24.30 3.04
C LEU A 234 -1.35 -25.52 3.77
N THR A 235 -0.35 -25.27 4.61
CA THR A 235 0.18 -26.27 5.54
C THR A 235 -0.86 -26.62 6.61
N GLU A 236 -0.68 -27.75 7.32
CA GLU A 236 -1.55 -28.13 8.44
C GLU A 236 -1.59 -27.06 9.54
N ALA A 237 -0.47 -26.41 9.82
CA ALA A 237 -0.39 -25.35 10.82
C ALA A 237 -1.16 -24.09 10.38
N GLU A 238 -1.13 -23.74 9.11
CA GLU A 238 -1.90 -22.61 8.55
C GLU A 238 -3.39 -22.93 8.53
N ASN A 239 -3.78 -24.14 8.13
CA ASN A 239 -5.17 -24.59 8.21
C ASN A 239 -5.70 -24.55 9.64
N ALA A 240 -4.91 -25.02 10.62
CA ALA A 240 -5.28 -24.94 12.03
C ALA A 240 -5.51 -23.49 12.50
N LYS A 241 -4.68 -22.53 12.03
CA LYS A 241 -4.88 -21.11 12.32
C LYS A 241 -6.17 -20.58 11.69
N VAL A 242 -6.42 -20.89 10.42
CA VAL A 242 -7.62 -20.44 9.69
C VAL A 242 -8.91 -20.97 10.35
N ASN A 243 -8.90 -22.20 10.83
CA ASN A 243 -10.06 -22.82 11.49
C ASN A 243 -10.57 -22.02 12.72
N ASN A 244 -9.72 -21.23 13.38
CA ASN A 244 -10.15 -20.35 14.47
C ASN A 244 -11.08 -19.22 14.00
N PHE A 245 -11.03 -18.89 12.71
CA PHE A 245 -11.81 -17.82 12.07
C PHE A 245 -12.98 -18.37 11.26
N LEU A 246 -13.21 -19.69 11.27
CA LEU A 246 -14.37 -20.32 10.64
C LEU A 246 -15.45 -20.63 11.68
N ASN A 247 -16.71 -20.59 11.23
CA ASN A 247 -17.85 -21.14 11.95
C ASN A 247 -18.22 -22.51 11.39
N ASN A 248 -18.09 -23.55 12.20
CA ASN A 248 -18.41 -24.94 11.80
C ASN A 248 -19.92 -25.20 11.74
N ASN A 249 -20.75 -24.34 12.33
CA ASN A 249 -22.20 -24.46 12.40
C ASN A 249 -22.89 -23.32 11.64
N SER A 250 -22.48 -23.09 10.39
CA SER A 250 -23.13 -22.09 9.55
C SER A 250 -24.57 -22.55 9.24
N SER A 251 -25.53 -21.84 9.81
CA SER A 251 -26.95 -21.93 9.42
C SER A 251 -27.22 -21.02 8.23
N VAL A 252 -28.30 -21.23 7.49
CA VAL A 252 -28.77 -20.27 6.49
C VAL A 252 -29.01 -18.94 7.20
N LEU A 253 -28.22 -17.92 6.85
CA LEU A 253 -28.25 -16.60 7.46
C LEU A 253 -29.09 -15.66 6.59
N ASN A 254 -30.09 -15.07 7.18
CA ASN A 254 -30.79 -13.95 6.58
C ASN A 254 -30.44 -12.69 7.34
N PRO A 255 -29.75 -11.72 6.72
CA PRO A 255 -29.47 -10.45 7.36
C PRO A 255 -30.75 -9.79 7.88
N SER A 256 -30.68 -9.27 9.09
CA SER A 256 -31.83 -8.63 9.74
C SER A 256 -32.22 -7.30 9.10
N ARG A 257 -31.32 -6.70 8.31
CA ARG A 257 -31.44 -5.36 7.76
C ARG A 257 -30.71 -5.22 6.42
N PRO A 258 -31.16 -4.30 5.53
CA PRO A 258 -30.38 -3.85 4.39
C PRO A 258 -29.04 -3.25 4.86
N LEU A 259 -28.00 -3.39 4.03
CA LEU A 259 -26.65 -2.88 4.29
C LEU A 259 -26.20 -1.96 3.16
N PHE A 260 -25.81 -0.72 3.49
CA PHE A 260 -25.23 0.19 2.53
C PHE A 260 -23.86 0.68 3.02
N ILE A 261 -22.86 0.55 2.17
CA ILE A 261 -21.47 0.92 2.46
C ILE A 261 -21.08 2.12 1.58
N ILE A 262 -20.71 3.21 2.23
CA ILE A 262 -20.24 4.43 1.58
C ILE A 262 -18.75 4.57 1.86
N LEU A 263 -17.94 4.30 0.86
CA LEU A 263 -16.51 4.52 0.91
C LEU A 263 -16.21 5.95 0.44
N VAL A 264 -15.68 6.75 1.32
CA VAL A 264 -15.27 8.12 0.99
C VAL A 264 -13.79 8.10 0.62
N GLU A 265 -13.51 8.40 -0.64
CA GLU A 265 -12.17 8.37 -1.21
C GLU A 265 -11.17 9.18 -0.37
N SER A 266 -10.04 8.58 -0.01
CA SER A 266 -8.92 9.22 0.72
C SER A 266 -9.32 9.90 2.04
N PHE A 267 -10.33 9.39 2.76
CA PHE A 267 -10.90 10.04 3.93
C PHE A 267 -10.09 9.82 5.20
N GLU A 268 -9.37 10.85 5.61
CA GLU A 268 -8.66 10.85 6.89
C GLU A 268 -9.46 11.59 7.99
N THR A 269 -9.45 11.05 9.19
CA THR A 269 -10.27 11.51 10.33
C THR A 269 -10.10 13.00 10.65
N TRP A 270 -8.90 13.57 10.47
CA TRP A 270 -8.64 14.97 10.78
C TRP A 270 -9.41 15.97 9.88
N ALA A 271 -9.95 15.51 8.75
CA ALA A 271 -10.83 16.31 7.90
C ALA A 271 -12.28 16.36 8.42
N LEU A 272 -12.70 15.41 9.28
CA LEU A 272 -14.04 15.37 9.85
C LEU A 272 -14.18 16.39 10.98
N ARG A 273 -14.43 17.62 10.60
CA ARG A 273 -14.53 18.79 11.49
C ARG A 273 -15.80 19.59 11.19
N PRO A 274 -16.36 20.31 12.19
CA PRO A 274 -17.58 21.10 11.99
C PRO A 274 -17.40 22.25 10.99
N ASP A 275 -16.19 22.77 10.83
CA ASP A 275 -15.83 23.84 9.89
C ASP A 275 -15.54 23.31 8.46
N ILE A 276 -15.24 22.02 8.29
CA ILE A 276 -14.91 21.42 7.00
C ILE A 276 -16.07 20.54 6.49
N MET A 277 -16.57 19.63 7.31
CA MET A 277 -17.64 18.67 6.98
C MET A 277 -18.83 18.80 7.95
N PRO A 278 -19.53 19.94 7.94
CA PRO A 278 -20.58 20.21 8.93
C PRO A 278 -21.73 19.21 8.91
N ASN A 279 -22.11 18.67 7.74
CA ASN A 279 -23.24 17.76 7.62
C ASN A 279 -22.91 16.39 8.24
N LEU A 280 -21.76 15.80 7.89
CA LEU A 280 -21.32 14.52 8.43
C LEU A 280 -20.94 14.65 9.92
N TYR A 281 -20.29 15.77 10.31
CA TYR A 281 -19.97 16.05 11.71
C TYR A 281 -21.24 16.14 12.58
N ASN A 282 -22.29 16.80 12.11
CA ASN A 282 -23.57 16.85 12.82
C ASN A 282 -24.28 15.49 12.80
N PHE A 283 -24.15 14.70 11.73
CA PHE A 283 -24.72 13.36 11.64
C PHE A 283 -24.15 12.44 12.72
N ILE A 284 -22.85 12.45 12.94
CA ILE A 284 -22.19 11.63 13.97
C ILE A 284 -22.49 12.04 15.41
N GLN A 285 -23.16 13.20 15.64
CA GLN A 285 -23.62 13.58 16.99
C GLN A 285 -24.96 12.95 17.35
N GLY A 286 -25.65 12.34 16.39
CA GLY A 286 -26.94 11.69 16.59
C GLY A 286 -26.86 10.39 17.40
N GLU A 287 -28.06 9.91 17.81
CA GLU A 287 -28.23 8.56 18.33
C GLU A 287 -28.06 7.52 17.20
N ASN A 288 -28.02 6.26 17.55
CA ASN A 288 -27.89 5.13 16.61
C ASN A 288 -26.53 5.08 15.87
N ILE A 289 -25.51 5.72 16.40
CA ILE A 289 -24.18 5.85 15.77
C ILE A 289 -23.10 5.14 16.58
N LEU A 290 -22.33 4.27 15.91
CA LEU A 290 -20.97 3.92 16.30
C LEU A 290 -20.01 4.85 15.56
N TYR A 291 -19.13 5.54 16.30
CA TYR A 291 -18.06 6.35 15.75
C TYR A 291 -16.71 5.89 16.27
N ALA A 292 -15.80 5.47 15.36
CA ALA A 292 -14.43 5.12 15.67
C ALA A 292 -13.48 6.00 14.85
N PRO A 293 -12.86 7.04 15.45
CA PRO A 293 -12.02 7.99 14.74
C PRO A 293 -10.63 7.45 14.37
N LYS A 294 -10.19 6.32 14.94
CA LYS A 294 -8.80 5.86 14.82
C LYS A 294 -8.72 4.48 14.15
N ILE A 295 -9.28 4.37 12.94
CA ILE A 295 -9.14 3.16 12.13
C ILE A 295 -7.82 3.23 11.38
N LYS A 296 -6.88 2.35 11.73
CA LYS A 296 -5.61 2.20 11.03
C LYS A 296 -5.84 1.53 9.68
N CYS A 297 -5.45 2.24 8.63
CA CYS A 297 -5.56 1.74 7.26
C CYS A 297 -4.65 0.53 7.04
N GLN A 298 -5.14 -0.47 6.30
CA GLN A 298 -4.42 -1.71 6.00
C GLN A 298 -4.33 -2.00 4.50
N THR A 299 -4.71 -1.04 3.66
CA THR A 299 -4.56 -1.12 2.20
C THR A 299 -3.08 -1.15 1.80
N ARG A 300 -2.80 -1.68 0.63
CA ARG A 300 -1.46 -1.77 0.04
C ARG A 300 -1.49 -1.34 -1.43
N GLY A 301 -0.97 -2.16 -2.35
CA GLY A 301 -0.87 -1.84 -3.77
C GLY A 301 -2.21 -1.65 -4.50
N GLY A 302 -3.28 -2.17 -3.94
CA GLY A 302 -4.64 -2.03 -4.48
C GLY A 302 -5.41 -0.79 -4.02
N THR A 303 -4.85 0.02 -3.10
CA THR A 303 -5.48 1.26 -2.58
C THR A 303 -7.00 1.14 -2.37
N SER A 304 -7.83 1.83 -3.18
CA SER A 304 -9.30 1.78 -3.06
C SER A 304 -9.89 0.39 -3.29
N ALA A 305 -9.32 -0.43 -4.17
CA ALA A 305 -9.75 -1.83 -4.35
C ALA A 305 -9.48 -2.69 -3.12
N ASP A 306 -8.34 -2.45 -2.44
CA ASP A 306 -8.05 -3.12 -1.18
C ASP A 306 -9.02 -2.68 -0.08
N GLY A 307 -9.35 -1.38 0.00
CA GLY A 307 -10.34 -0.85 0.94
C GLY A 307 -11.71 -1.51 0.75
N GLN A 308 -12.18 -1.61 -0.50
CA GLN A 308 -13.41 -2.33 -0.85
C GLN A 308 -13.36 -3.80 -0.39
N MET A 309 -12.24 -4.49 -0.65
CA MET A 309 -12.07 -5.89 -0.28
C MET A 309 -12.08 -6.08 1.23
N ILE A 310 -11.31 -5.29 1.98
CA ILE A 310 -11.22 -5.43 3.45
C ILE A 310 -12.60 -5.25 4.09
N VAL A 311 -13.34 -4.22 3.70
CA VAL A 311 -14.66 -3.92 4.24
C VAL A 311 -15.68 -5.00 3.89
N ASN A 312 -15.60 -5.57 2.68
CA ASN A 312 -16.52 -6.62 2.22
C ASN A 312 -16.19 -8.02 2.76
N THR A 313 -14.94 -8.33 3.05
CA THR A 313 -14.50 -9.72 3.28
C THR A 313 -13.77 -9.94 4.60
N GLY A 314 -13.29 -8.90 5.27
CA GLY A 314 -12.43 -9.03 6.44
C GLY A 314 -11.06 -9.66 6.14
N LEU A 315 -10.74 -9.90 4.87
CA LEU A 315 -9.41 -10.32 4.42
C LEU A 315 -8.53 -9.11 4.19
N LEU A 316 -7.24 -9.26 4.45
CA LEU A 316 -6.25 -8.25 4.15
C LEU A 316 -5.69 -8.44 2.72
N PRO A 317 -5.09 -7.39 2.14
CA PRO A 317 -4.54 -7.45 0.78
C PRO A 317 -3.40 -8.45 0.66
N THR A 318 -2.97 -8.67 -0.58
CA THR A 318 -1.74 -9.41 -0.87
C THR A 318 -0.50 -8.60 -0.48
N THR A 319 0.59 -9.30 -0.17
CA THR A 319 1.87 -8.66 0.16
C THR A 319 2.53 -7.99 -1.05
N GLU A 320 2.17 -8.38 -2.26
CA GLU A 320 2.70 -7.84 -3.52
C GLU A 320 1.59 -7.65 -4.55
N GLY A 321 1.65 -6.55 -5.31
CA GLY A 321 0.62 -6.16 -6.28
C GLY A 321 -0.71 -5.83 -5.64
N ALA A 322 -1.79 -6.01 -6.39
CA ALA A 322 -3.17 -5.85 -5.93
C ALA A 322 -3.97 -7.14 -6.14
N VAL A 323 -4.82 -7.49 -5.18
CA VAL A 323 -5.63 -8.72 -5.23
C VAL A 323 -6.50 -8.77 -6.48
N CYS A 324 -7.10 -7.65 -6.86
CA CYS A 324 -7.97 -7.53 -8.03
C CYS A 324 -7.29 -7.89 -9.37
N PHE A 325 -5.97 -7.74 -9.47
CA PHE A 325 -5.20 -8.12 -10.67
C PHE A 325 -4.54 -9.49 -10.54
N ARG A 326 -4.11 -9.85 -9.33
CA ARG A 326 -3.43 -11.13 -9.11
C ARG A 326 -4.38 -12.31 -8.99
N PHE A 327 -5.53 -12.10 -8.38
CA PHE A 327 -6.47 -13.17 -8.02
C PHE A 327 -7.93 -12.84 -8.44
N PRO A 328 -8.14 -12.38 -9.68
CA PRO A 328 -9.47 -11.89 -10.12
C PRO A 328 -10.54 -12.99 -10.16
N ASN A 329 -10.10 -14.26 -10.24
CA ASN A 329 -10.99 -15.42 -10.31
C ASN A 329 -11.12 -16.17 -8.97
N ASN A 330 -10.64 -15.57 -7.90
CA ASN A 330 -10.79 -16.16 -6.57
C ASN A 330 -12.23 -16.02 -6.08
N THR A 331 -12.59 -16.94 -5.21
CA THR A 331 -13.82 -16.86 -4.42
C THR A 331 -13.52 -16.15 -3.09
N PHE A 332 -14.37 -15.20 -2.72
CA PHE A 332 -14.22 -14.43 -1.48
C PHE A 332 -15.44 -14.59 -0.57
N PRO A 333 -15.25 -14.62 0.76
CA PRO A 333 -16.36 -14.70 1.74
C PRO A 333 -16.99 -13.31 1.97
N ALA A 334 -17.52 -12.72 0.91
CA ALA A 334 -18.02 -11.35 0.93
C ALA A 334 -19.36 -11.22 1.63
N VAL A 335 -19.54 -10.16 2.44
CA VAL A 335 -20.82 -9.86 3.13
C VAL A 335 -21.94 -9.58 2.14
N SER A 336 -21.63 -9.07 0.94
CA SER A 336 -22.60 -8.88 -0.14
C SER A 336 -23.30 -10.18 -0.58
N LYS A 337 -22.64 -11.35 -0.42
CA LYS A 337 -23.22 -12.66 -0.74
C LYS A 337 -24.35 -13.10 0.19
N LEU A 338 -24.52 -12.43 1.32
CA LEU A 338 -25.64 -12.64 2.22
C LEU A 338 -26.97 -12.06 1.69
N TYR A 339 -26.93 -11.30 0.60
CA TYR A 339 -28.07 -10.58 0.04
C TYR A 339 -28.38 -11.03 -1.39
N ASP A 340 -29.69 -11.10 -1.71
CA ASP A 340 -30.13 -11.46 -3.05
C ASP A 340 -30.11 -10.29 -4.04
N LYS A 341 -30.36 -9.08 -3.57
CA LYS A 341 -30.40 -7.87 -4.40
C LYS A 341 -29.25 -6.96 -4.03
N THR A 342 -28.21 -6.97 -4.88
CA THR A 342 -26.95 -6.28 -4.60
C THR A 342 -26.55 -5.37 -5.74
N PHE A 343 -26.04 -4.18 -5.42
CA PHE A 343 -25.47 -3.27 -6.40
C PHE A 343 -24.23 -2.58 -5.89
N ASN A 344 -23.46 -2.02 -6.82
CA ASN A 344 -22.45 -1.02 -6.51
C ASN A 344 -22.43 0.12 -7.54
N ILE A 345 -21.87 1.24 -7.11
CA ILE A 345 -21.58 2.42 -7.95
C ILE A 345 -20.12 2.78 -7.74
N ILE A 346 -19.31 2.53 -8.78
CA ILE A 346 -17.87 2.75 -8.73
C ILE A 346 -17.47 3.77 -9.82
N PRO A 347 -16.77 4.85 -9.45
CA PRO A 347 -16.28 5.83 -10.42
C PRO A 347 -15.29 5.21 -11.41
N GLY A 348 -15.44 5.56 -12.72
CA GLY A 348 -14.56 5.07 -13.77
C GLY A 348 -14.92 3.70 -14.34
N GLY A 349 -15.94 3.04 -13.77
CA GLY A 349 -16.55 1.84 -14.36
C GLY A 349 -15.79 0.54 -14.12
N GLN A 350 -16.17 -0.47 -14.91
CA GLN A 350 -15.84 -1.88 -14.69
C GLN A 350 -14.36 -2.24 -14.94
N THR A 351 -13.61 -1.40 -15.65
CA THR A 351 -12.19 -1.65 -15.97
C THR A 351 -11.24 -1.16 -14.87
N VAL A 352 -11.63 -0.11 -14.14
CA VAL A 352 -10.84 0.43 -13.03
C VAL A 352 -10.73 -0.64 -11.94
N TRP A 353 -9.51 -0.93 -11.49
CA TRP A 353 -9.23 -1.95 -10.49
C TRP A 353 -9.84 -3.33 -10.82
N ASN A 354 -9.97 -3.65 -12.11
CA ASN A 354 -10.57 -4.92 -12.57
C ASN A 354 -11.95 -5.19 -11.95
N GLN A 355 -12.73 -4.13 -11.79
CA GLN A 355 -13.95 -4.11 -11.00
C GLN A 355 -14.98 -5.14 -11.47
N ALA A 356 -15.10 -5.39 -12.78
CA ALA A 356 -16.02 -6.39 -13.31
C ALA A 356 -15.79 -7.79 -12.71
N HIS A 357 -14.53 -8.23 -12.62
CA HIS A 357 -14.19 -9.52 -12.02
C HIS A 357 -14.40 -9.51 -10.50
N MET A 358 -14.02 -8.42 -9.83
CA MET A 358 -14.16 -8.29 -8.38
C MET A 358 -15.64 -8.26 -7.96
N ASN A 359 -16.51 -7.59 -8.73
CA ASN A 359 -17.94 -7.61 -8.49
C ASN A 359 -18.52 -9.03 -8.56
N THR A 360 -18.10 -9.79 -9.57
CA THR A 360 -18.47 -11.21 -9.68
C THR A 360 -17.96 -12.01 -8.47
N ALA A 361 -16.72 -11.80 -8.07
CA ALA A 361 -16.10 -12.47 -6.93
C ALA A 361 -16.79 -12.15 -5.59
N TYR A 362 -17.30 -10.93 -5.45
CA TYR A 362 -18.10 -10.49 -4.28
C TYR A 362 -19.59 -10.88 -4.37
N GLY A 363 -20.05 -11.42 -5.49
CA GLY A 363 -21.48 -11.75 -5.67
C GLY A 363 -22.37 -10.52 -5.88
N ILE A 364 -21.81 -9.40 -6.32
CA ILE A 364 -22.56 -8.19 -6.67
C ILE A 364 -23.20 -8.39 -8.04
N LYS A 365 -24.53 -8.23 -8.12
CA LYS A 365 -25.31 -8.57 -9.32
C LYS A 365 -25.45 -7.40 -10.29
N ASP A 366 -25.74 -6.21 -9.78
CA ASP A 366 -25.91 -5.02 -10.58
C ASP A 366 -24.77 -4.03 -10.35
N ASN A 367 -24.14 -3.61 -11.44
CA ASN A 367 -22.96 -2.77 -11.42
C ASN A 367 -23.21 -1.51 -12.22
N PHE A 368 -23.08 -0.36 -11.58
CA PHE A 368 -23.29 0.92 -12.20
C PHE A 368 -21.96 1.64 -12.37
N ASP A 369 -21.64 2.00 -13.61
CA ASP A 369 -20.51 2.87 -13.90
C ASP A 369 -20.82 4.28 -13.39
N GLY A 370 -20.08 4.70 -12.39
CA GLY A 370 -20.24 6.01 -11.78
C GLY A 370 -19.42 7.10 -12.49
N PRO A 371 -19.95 8.30 -12.60
CA PRO A 371 -19.18 9.46 -13.08
C PRO A 371 -18.15 9.92 -12.03
N PHE A 372 -17.11 10.62 -12.47
CA PHE A 372 -16.12 11.24 -11.56
C PHE A 372 -16.68 12.51 -10.88
N ASN A 373 -17.87 12.42 -10.28
CA ASN A 373 -18.59 13.56 -9.70
C ASN A 373 -19.50 13.08 -8.55
N ASP A 374 -19.17 13.45 -7.32
CA ASP A 374 -19.88 12.98 -6.12
C ASP A 374 -21.37 13.34 -6.12
N ARG A 375 -21.77 14.50 -6.69
CA ARG A 375 -23.18 14.86 -6.82
C ARG A 375 -23.94 13.80 -7.63
N LEU A 376 -23.42 13.45 -8.79
CA LEU A 376 -24.06 12.49 -9.68
C LEU A 376 -24.00 11.06 -9.12
N LEU A 377 -22.92 10.71 -8.42
CA LEU A 377 -22.78 9.42 -7.72
C LEU A 377 -23.85 9.26 -6.64
N VAL A 378 -24.05 10.28 -5.82
CA VAL A 378 -25.10 10.27 -4.78
C VAL A 378 -26.49 10.31 -5.39
N GLU A 379 -26.74 11.11 -6.43
CA GLU A 379 -28.02 11.13 -7.16
C GLU A 379 -28.36 9.73 -7.72
N GLN A 380 -27.37 9.04 -8.31
CA GLN A 380 -27.53 7.67 -8.81
C GLN A 380 -27.85 6.70 -7.68
N PHE A 381 -27.11 6.77 -6.57
CA PHE A 381 -27.38 5.94 -5.39
C PHE A 381 -28.80 6.17 -4.86
N MET A 382 -29.22 7.43 -4.74
CA MET A 382 -30.55 7.81 -4.26
C MET A 382 -31.67 7.36 -5.22
N GLY A 383 -31.39 7.15 -6.49
CA GLY A 383 -32.32 6.59 -7.47
C GLY A 383 -32.47 5.06 -7.38
N GLU A 384 -31.47 4.37 -6.80
CA GLU A 384 -31.39 2.92 -6.86
C GLU A 384 -31.67 2.20 -5.53
N TYR A 385 -31.21 2.73 -4.38
CA TYR A 385 -31.11 1.99 -3.11
C TYR A 385 -32.37 1.23 -2.68
N LYS A 386 -33.59 1.75 -2.99
CA LYS A 386 -34.85 1.10 -2.61
C LYS A 386 -35.14 -0.24 -3.31
N LYS A 387 -34.39 -0.54 -4.37
CA LYS A 387 -34.55 -1.78 -5.14
C LYS A 387 -33.67 -2.90 -4.61
N TYR A 388 -32.74 -2.59 -3.70
CA TYR A 388 -31.66 -3.46 -3.27
C TYR A 388 -31.54 -3.55 -1.76
N ASP A 389 -31.06 -4.70 -1.29
CA ASP A 389 -30.85 -4.97 0.13
C ASP A 389 -29.35 -4.79 0.53
N TYR A 390 -28.45 -4.74 -0.46
CA TYR A 390 -27.04 -4.38 -0.29
C TYR A 390 -26.63 -3.39 -1.37
N GLY A 391 -25.87 -2.36 -0.97
CA GLY A 391 -25.28 -1.41 -1.90
C GLY A 391 -23.93 -0.87 -1.44
N MET A 392 -23.04 -0.62 -2.39
CA MET A 392 -21.76 0.05 -2.13
C MET A 392 -21.58 1.24 -3.07
N LEU A 393 -21.17 2.36 -2.50
CA LEU A 393 -20.86 3.60 -3.21
C LEU A 393 -19.44 4.02 -2.87
N LEU A 394 -18.61 4.32 -3.86
CA LEU A 394 -17.33 5.00 -3.71
C LEU A 394 -17.44 6.44 -4.21
N THR A 395 -17.01 7.43 -3.41
CA THR A 395 -16.91 8.83 -3.85
C THR A 395 -15.61 9.09 -4.61
N MET A 396 -15.47 10.27 -5.24
CA MET A 396 -14.30 10.52 -6.11
C MET A 396 -13.74 11.94 -6.02
N ALA A 397 -14.49 12.92 -5.54
CA ALA A 397 -14.05 14.32 -5.56
C ALA A 397 -12.78 14.56 -4.71
N THR A 398 -12.59 13.73 -3.70
CA THR A 398 -11.47 13.76 -2.76
C THR A 398 -10.25 12.95 -3.20
N HIS A 399 -10.23 12.47 -4.46
CA HIS A 399 -9.06 11.79 -5.04
C HIS A 399 -7.93 12.79 -5.33
N SER A 400 -6.68 12.38 -5.05
CA SER A 400 -5.50 13.19 -5.36
C SER A 400 -5.44 13.57 -6.86
N PRO A 401 -4.98 14.75 -7.23
CA PRO A 401 -4.34 15.82 -6.45
C PRO A 401 -5.30 16.81 -5.78
N PHE A 402 -6.55 16.44 -5.50
CA PHE A 402 -7.58 17.22 -4.79
C PHE A 402 -7.99 18.51 -5.53
N THR A 403 -7.98 18.50 -6.84
CA THR A 403 -8.30 19.69 -7.65
C THR A 403 -9.70 19.66 -8.24
N ARG A 404 -10.42 18.54 -8.06
CA ARG A 404 -11.77 18.37 -8.61
C ARG A 404 -12.78 19.12 -7.74
N PHE A 405 -13.62 19.92 -8.37
CA PHE A 405 -14.76 20.61 -7.75
C PHE A 405 -14.44 21.52 -6.55
N ILE A 406 -13.18 21.90 -6.31
CA ILE A 406 -12.78 22.76 -5.18
C ILE A 406 -13.37 24.17 -5.28
N ASP A 407 -13.70 24.63 -6.47
CA ASP A 407 -14.37 25.93 -6.69
C ASP A 407 -15.84 25.93 -6.23
N PHE A 408 -16.41 24.75 -5.98
CA PHE A 408 -17.76 24.58 -5.45
C PHE A 408 -17.78 24.33 -3.93
N ALA A 409 -16.64 24.44 -3.28
CA ALA A 409 -16.57 24.39 -1.83
C ALA A 409 -17.12 25.67 -1.20
N ASN A 410 -17.83 25.54 -0.09
CA ASN A 410 -18.42 26.66 0.64
C ASN A 410 -17.50 27.20 1.73
N ILE A 411 -16.21 26.90 1.66
CA ILE A 411 -15.18 27.35 2.62
C ILE A 411 -14.03 28.04 1.91
N THR A 412 -13.42 28.98 2.62
CA THR A 412 -12.20 29.68 2.16
C THR A 412 -11.04 29.26 3.04
N MET A 413 -9.93 28.86 2.41
CA MET A 413 -8.69 28.53 3.10
C MET A 413 -7.74 29.72 3.11
N PRO A 414 -6.85 29.83 4.13
CA PRO A 414 -5.78 30.83 4.13
C PRO A 414 -4.96 30.78 2.86
N SER A 415 -4.63 31.93 2.28
CA SER A 415 -3.90 32.01 1.00
C SER A 415 -2.46 31.50 1.09
N ASP A 416 -1.90 31.43 2.29
CA ASP A 416 -0.56 30.92 2.58
C ASP A 416 -0.54 29.44 3.00
N MET A 417 -1.71 28.79 3.07
CA MET A 417 -1.78 27.33 3.32
C MET A 417 -1.22 26.57 2.12
N PRO A 418 -0.44 25.48 2.36
CA PRO A 418 0.00 24.61 1.27
C PRO A 418 -1.16 24.21 0.37
N SER A 419 -1.05 24.45 -0.93
CA SER A 419 -2.17 24.33 -1.87
C SER A 419 -2.83 22.95 -1.87
N TYR A 420 -2.05 21.89 -1.74
CA TYR A 420 -2.58 20.52 -1.70
C TYR A 420 -3.45 20.27 -0.45
N MET A 421 -3.12 20.90 0.71
CA MET A 421 -3.93 20.79 1.93
C MET A 421 -5.19 21.65 1.85
N ALA A 422 -5.07 22.87 1.33
CA ALA A 422 -6.23 23.72 1.06
C ALA A 422 -7.21 23.02 0.11
N ASN A 423 -6.71 22.41 -0.95
CA ASN A 423 -7.52 21.68 -1.92
C ASN A 423 -8.15 20.42 -1.31
N TYR A 424 -7.42 19.68 -0.48
CA TYR A 424 -7.93 18.53 0.25
C TYR A 424 -9.13 18.93 1.11
N LEU A 425 -8.99 19.95 1.95
CA LEU A 425 -10.07 20.43 2.82
C LEU A 425 -11.27 20.94 2.02
N LYS A 426 -11.03 21.68 0.93
CA LYS A 426 -12.11 22.13 0.03
C LYS A 426 -12.82 20.96 -0.65
N SER A 427 -12.10 19.93 -1.08
CA SER A 427 -12.72 18.75 -1.70
C SER A 427 -13.60 17.99 -0.72
N PHE A 428 -13.20 17.88 0.57
CA PHE A 428 -14.04 17.29 1.62
C PHE A 428 -15.27 18.14 1.95
N ASN A 429 -15.14 19.47 1.94
CA ASN A 429 -16.30 20.34 2.11
C ASN A 429 -17.30 20.18 0.95
N TYR A 430 -16.80 20.06 -0.28
CA TYR A 430 -17.64 19.74 -1.43
C TYR A 430 -18.33 18.40 -1.24
N THR A 431 -17.60 17.31 -0.99
CA THR A 431 -18.14 15.97 -0.79
C THR A 431 -19.18 15.94 0.34
N ASP A 432 -18.91 16.60 1.48
CA ASP A 432 -19.86 16.72 2.60
C ASP A 432 -21.19 17.34 2.16
N SER A 433 -21.14 18.39 1.32
CA SER A 433 -22.34 19.02 0.76
C SER A 433 -23.10 18.09 -0.18
N ARG A 434 -22.41 17.16 -0.87
CA ARG A 434 -23.02 16.23 -1.85
C ARG A 434 -23.59 14.98 -1.19
N ILE A 435 -23.02 14.50 -0.09
CA ILE A 435 -23.59 13.38 0.68
C ILE A 435 -24.74 13.80 1.60
N LYS A 436 -24.97 15.10 1.81
CA LYS A 436 -26.07 15.60 2.66
C LYS A 436 -27.44 15.00 2.34
N PRO A 437 -27.89 14.88 1.06
CA PRO A 437 -29.18 14.26 0.74
C PRO A 437 -29.27 12.81 1.26
N LEU A 438 -28.17 12.03 1.20
CA LEU A 438 -28.12 10.69 1.76
C LEU A 438 -28.24 10.73 3.29
N LEU A 439 -27.49 11.62 3.98
CA LEU A 439 -27.57 11.76 5.43
C LEU A 439 -28.97 12.18 5.91
N ASP A 440 -29.63 13.06 5.17
CA ASP A 440 -31.01 13.46 5.43
C ASP A 440 -32.00 12.30 5.20
N ALA A 441 -31.79 11.49 4.17
CA ALA A 441 -32.63 10.32 3.89
C ALA A 441 -32.46 9.23 4.96
N ILE A 442 -31.30 8.99 5.51
CA ILE A 442 -31.09 8.05 6.64
C ILE A 442 -32.00 8.43 7.83
N LYS A 443 -32.23 9.73 8.04
CA LYS A 443 -33.10 10.22 9.13
C LYS A 443 -34.58 10.18 8.81
N ASN A 444 -34.98 10.35 7.55
CA ASN A 444 -36.33 10.65 7.14
C ASN A 444 -36.99 9.60 6.24
N ASP A 445 -36.24 8.74 5.57
CA ASP A 445 -36.75 7.68 4.71
C ASP A 445 -36.86 6.36 5.49
N ASP A 446 -38.04 5.74 5.53
CA ASP A 446 -38.27 4.54 6.34
C ASP A 446 -37.38 3.36 5.92
N TYR A 447 -36.97 3.27 4.66
CA TYR A 447 -36.13 2.19 4.19
C TYR A 447 -34.69 2.35 4.72
N LEU A 448 -34.06 3.52 4.51
CA LEU A 448 -32.71 3.79 5.00
C LEU A 448 -32.64 3.88 6.52
N LYS A 449 -33.70 4.40 7.16
CA LYS A 449 -33.79 4.44 8.63
C LYS A 449 -33.75 3.06 9.25
N ASN A 450 -34.23 2.03 8.53
CA ASN A 450 -34.19 0.64 8.97
C ASN A 450 -32.92 -0.12 8.49
N ALA A 451 -32.03 0.50 7.74
CA ALA A 451 -30.82 -0.11 7.22
C ALA A 451 -29.61 0.06 8.18
N VAL A 452 -28.59 -0.74 7.98
CA VAL A 452 -27.24 -0.49 8.49
C VAL A 452 -26.47 0.31 7.44
N ILE A 453 -25.95 1.47 7.84
CA ILE A 453 -25.17 2.34 6.95
C ILE A 453 -23.74 2.44 7.47
N VAL A 454 -22.79 2.10 6.65
CA VAL A 454 -21.35 2.20 6.96
C VAL A 454 -20.76 3.33 6.14
N ILE A 455 -20.13 4.31 6.80
CA ILE A 455 -19.39 5.40 6.13
C ILE A 455 -17.95 5.34 6.67
N THR A 456 -16.99 5.17 5.78
CA THR A 456 -15.56 5.10 6.17
C THR A 456 -14.67 5.55 5.02
N GLY A 457 -13.39 5.83 5.32
CA GLY A 457 -12.38 6.02 4.28
C GLY A 457 -11.96 4.69 3.66
N ASP A 458 -11.74 4.69 2.36
CA ASP A 458 -11.18 3.54 1.67
C ASP A 458 -9.69 3.35 2.02
N HIS A 459 -8.92 4.44 2.04
CA HIS A 459 -7.50 4.47 2.47
C HIS A 459 -7.09 5.88 2.93
N THR A 460 -5.87 5.99 3.49
CA THR A 460 -5.20 7.25 3.78
C THR A 460 -4.28 7.65 2.62
N VAL A 461 -4.00 8.95 2.46
CA VAL A 461 -3.40 9.44 1.21
C VAL A 461 -2.08 10.20 1.39
N PHE A 462 -1.86 10.88 2.54
CA PHE A 462 -0.69 11.76 2.66
C PHE A 462 0.59 11.01 2.99
N PRO A 463 1.66 11.19 2.21
CA PRO A 463 3.01 10.76 2.59
C PRO A 463 3.52 11.58 3.78
N GLN A 464 4.45 11.02 4.55
CA GLN A 464 4.97 11.63 5.78
C GLN A 464 5.54 13.03 5.52
N SER A 465 6.24 13.24 4.41
CA SER A 465 6.80 14.56 4.06
C SER A 465 5.74 15.66 3.93
N ARG A 466 4.56 15.32 3.40
CA ARG A 466 3.44 16.27 3.31
C ARG A 466 2.78 16.52 4.67
N ARG A 467 2.73 15.50 5.52
CA ARG A 467 2.28 15.65 6.91
C ARG A 467 3.19 16.57 7.69
N ASP A 468 4.51 16.40 7.56
CA ASP A 468 5.51 17.23 8.23
C ASP A 468 5.43 18.69 7.77
N GLU A 469 5.29 18.95 6.47
CA GLU A 469 5.10 20.27 5.91
C GLU A 469 3.85 20.96 6.47
N PHE A 470 2.73 20.26 6.53
CA PHE A 470 1.48 20.81 7.04
C PHE A 470 1.51 21.01 8.57
N ASN A 471 2.08 20.08 9.33
CA ASN A 471 2.25 20.24 10.76
C ASN A 471 3.10 21.47 11.09
N LYS A 472 4.18 21.69 10.33
CA LYS A 472 4.99 22.90 10.46
C LYS A 472 4.16 24.15 10.16
N TYR A 473 3.40 24.17 9.07
CA TYR A 473 2.49 25.27 8.77
C TYR A 473 1.51 25.53 9.92
N CYS A 474 0.90 24.47 10.47
CA CYS A 474 -0.05 24.59 11.59
C CYS A 474 0.60 25.17 12.84
N GLN A 475 1.82 24.76 13.17
CA GLN A 475 2.59 25.32 14.30
C GLN A 475 2.93 26.80 14.08
N ASP A 476 3.45 27.15 12.92
CA ASP A 476 3.86 28.52 12.58
C ASP A 476 2.68 29.49 12.56
N LYS A 477 1.48 29.02 12.23
CA LYS A 477 0.25 29.82 12.08
C LYS A 477 -0.76 29.59 13.22
N SER A 478 -0.41 28.83 14.24
CA SER A 478 -1.31 28.48 15.37
C SER A 478 -2.65 27.88 14.90
N GLN A 479 -2.62 27.11 13.81
CA GLN A 479 -3.79 26.40 13.30
C GLN A 479 -4.02 25.11 14.08
N ASN A 480 -5.28 24.82 14.39
CA ASN A 480 -5.67 23.64 15.18
C ASN A 480 -6.03 22.45 14.28
N TYR A 481 -5.10 22.00 13.42
CA TYR A 481 -5.20 20.75 12.69
C TYR A 481 -4.17 19.76 13.24
N SER A 482 -4.54 18.49 13.37
CA SER A 482 -3.62 17.42 13.76
C SER A 482 -3.61 16.36 12.66
N VAL A 483 -2.52 16.32 11.89
CA VAL A 483 -2.31 15.36 10.79
C VAL A 483 -1.21 14.34 11.12
N ASN A 484 -0.81 14.24 12.39
CA ASN A 484 0.27 13.35 12.82
C ASN A 484 -0.07 11.88 12.60
N ASP A 485 -1.34 11.53 12.85
CA ASP A 485 -1.82 10.15 12.76
C ASP A 485 -2.63 9.94 11.48
N SER A 486 -2.28 8.89 10.75
CA SER A 486 -2.92 8.50 9.51
C SER A 486 -4.05 7.50 9.80
N TYR A 487 -5.22 8.01 10.20
CA TYR A 487 -6.40 7.20 10.48
C TYR A 487 -7.56 7.56 9.55
N CYS A 488 -8.33 6.53 9.16
CA CYS A 488 -9.66 6.73 8.59
C CYS A 488 -10.71 6.77 9.72
N PRO A 489 -11.82 7.52 9.60
CA PRO A 489 -12.94 7.39 10.50
C PRO A 489 -13.80 6.20 10.09
N LEU A 490 -14.44 5.54 11.06
CA LEU A 490 -15.54 4.61 10.83
C LEU A 490 -16.80 5.16 11.49
N ILE A 491 -17.87 5.22 10.73
CA ILE A 491 -19.20 5.62 11.20
C ILE A 491 -20.15 4.48 10.80
N ILE A 492 -20.84 3.89 11.78
CA ILE A 492 -21.89 2.92 11.50
C ILE A 492 -23.18 3.47 12.12
N TYR A 493 -24.18 3.72 11.27
CA TYR A 493 -25.55 3.93 11.68
C TYR A 493 -26.26 2.57 11.70
N SER A 494 -26.93 2.28 12.80
CA SER A 494 -27.86 1.15 12.92
C SER A 494 -28.96 1.48 13.91
N PRO A 495 -30.26 1.22 13.60
CA PRO A 495 -31.33 1.43 14.55
C PRO A 495 -31.25 0.54 15.80
N ASP A 496 -30.37 -0.45 15.81
CA ASP A 496 -30.11 -1.32 16.97
C ASP A 496 -29.12 -0.69 17.97
N ILE A 497 -28.32 0.28 17.55
CA ILE A 497 -27.48 1.09 18.42
C ILE A 497 -28.36 2.13 19.10
N LYS A 498 -28.70 1.95 20.40
CA LYS A 498 -29.67 2.82 21.10
C LYS A 498 -29.10 4.16 21.50
N GLU A 499 -27.81 4.21 21.78
CA GLU A 499 -27.07 5.42 22.18
C GLU A 499 -25.81 5.55 21.35
N LYS A 500 -25.35 6.79 21.15
CA LYS A 500 -24.07 7.02 20.47
C LYS A 500 -22.93 6.29 21.19
N LYS A 501 -22.20 5.47 20.44
CA LYS A 501 -21.01 4.76 20.92
C LYS A 501 -19.77 5.33 20.27
N VAL A 502 -18.77 5.70 21.08
CA VAL A 502 -17.47 6.18 20.58
C VAL A 502 -16.40 5.17 20.97
N VAL A 503 -15.57 4.78 20.01
CA VAL A 503 -14.43 3.87 20.20
C VAL A 503 -13.14 4.65 19.94
N ASP A 504 -12.54 5.18 21.01
CA ASP A 504 -11.34 6.02 20.94
C ASP A 504 -10.04 5.21 20.83
N ASP A 505 -10.07 3.91 21.07
CA ASP A 505 -8.93 3.03 20.89
C ASP A 505 -8.58 2.86 19.41
N VAL A 506 -7.30 2.61 19.13
CA VAL A 506 -6.87 2.28 17.77
C VAL A 506 -7.46 0.95 17.34
N ALA A 507 -8.23 1.00 16.28
CA ALA A 507 -8.80 -0.17 15.60
C ALA A 507 -8.19 -0.32 14.18
N TYR A 508 -8.54 -1.38 13.46
CA TYR A 508 -8.01 -1.67 12.14
C TYR A 508 -9.13 -1.82 11.11
N GLN A 509 -8.84 -1.61 9.82
CA GLN A 509 -9.86 -1.78 8.78
C GLN A 509 -10.50 -3.17 8.79
N MET A 510 -9.77 -4.24 9.12
CA MET A 510 -10.32 -5.60 9.22
C MET A 510 -11.40 -5.74 10.30
N ASP A 511 -11.47 -4.82 11.29
CA ASP A 511 -12.50 -4.82 12.33
C ASP A 511 -13.87 -4.38 11.79
N ILE A 512 -13.89 -3.64 10.68
CA ILE A 512 -15.10 -3.13 10.05
C ILE A 512 -16.00 -4.30 9.62
N TYR A 513 -15.44 -5.29 8.93
CA TYR A 513 -16.19 -6.46 8.47
C TYR A 513 -16.85 -7.22 9.63
N THR A 514 -16.09 -7.53 10.68
CA THR A 514 -16.61 -8.24 11.86
C THR A 514 -17.70 -7.44 12.57
N THR A 515 -17.55 -6.11 12.62
CA THR A 515 -18.57 -5.21 13.19
C THR A 515 -19.83 -5.14 12.31
N ILE A 516 -19.67 -5.18 10.97
CA ILE A 516 -20.80 -5.26 10.03
C ILE A 516 -21.58 -6.55 10.25
N LEU A 517 -20.92 -7.71 10.30
CA LEU A 517 -21.59 -9.00 10.53
C LEU A 517 -22.44 -8.98 11.81
N HIS A 518 -21.93 -8.37 12.87
CA HIS A 518 -22.70 -8.18 14.09
C HIS A 518 -23.90 -7.25 13.89
N SER A 519 -23.70 -6.12 13.20
CA SER A 519 -24.75 -5.11 12.99
C SER A 519 -25.94 -5.61 12.16
N ILE A 520 -25.74 -6.66 11.36
CA ILE A 520 -26.79 -7.31 10.54
C ILE A 520 -27.24 -8.66 11.12
N ASN A 521 -26.80 -9.03 12.33
CA ASN A 521 -27.08 -10.31 13.01
C ASN A 521 -26.62 -11.55 12.22
N CYS A 522 -25.43 -11.48 11.62
CA CYS A 522 -24.83 -12.54 10.81
C CYS A 522 -23.46 -13.03 11.35
N GLU A 523 -23.23 -12.98 12.67
CA GLU A 523 -21.98 -13.42 13.30
C GLU A 523 -21.69 -14.92 13.07
N ASN A 524 -22.73 -15.69 12.76
CA ASN A 524 -22.61 -17.12 12.44
C ASN A 524 -22.27 -17.38 10.96
N TYR A 525 -21.95 -16.34 10.18
CA TYR A 525 -21.43 -16.53 8.82
C TYR A 525 -20.20 -17.41 8.86
N TYR A 526 -20.02 -18.29 7.86
CA TYR A 526 -18.96 -19.29 7.88
C TYR A 526 -17.56 -18.71 8.05
N TRP A 527 -17.34 -17.45 7.63
CA TRP A 527 -16.11 -16.69 7.80
C TRP A 527 -16.34 -15.50 8.74
N LYS A 528 -15.63 -15.47 9.87
CA LYS A 528 -15.76 -14.41 10.89
C LYS A 528 -14.95 -13.15 10.58
N GLY A 529 -13.97 -13.23 9.65
CA GLY A 529 -12.94 -12.20 9.49
C GLY A 529 -11.83 -12.31 10.54
N PHE A 530 -10.75 -11.57 10.35
CA PHE A 530 -9.64 -11.48 11.31
C PHE A 530 -9.83 -10.40 12.37
N GLY A 531 -10.83 -9.55 12.21
CA GLY A 531 -11.11 -8.41 13.06
C GLY A 531 -11.83 -8.76 14.38
N ILE A 532 -12.06 -7.73 15.16
CA ILE A 532 -12.90 -7.76 16.37
C ILE A 532 -14.14 -6.91 16.16
N ASN A 533 -15.21 -7.24 16.87
CA ASN A 533 -16.44 -6.44 16.86
C ASN A 533 -16.26 -5.18 17.72
N LEU A 534 -16.38 -3.99 17.11
CA LEU A 534 -16.21 -2.72 17.80
C LEU A 534 -17.44 -2.31 18.62
N LEU A 535 -18.58 -2.99 18.42
CA LEU A 535 -19.79 -2.80 19.24
C LEU A 535 -19.74 -3.60 20.54
N ASP A 536 -18.85 -4.58 20.67
CA ASP A 536 -18.69 -5.34 21.90
C ASP A 536 -17.97 -4.50 22.97
N GLU A 537 -18.56 -4.36 24.14
CA GLU A 537 -17.95 -3.64 25.27
C GLU A 537 -16.82 -4.43 25.93
N ASN A 538 -16.94 -5.76 25.93
CA ASN A 538 -15.93 -6.67 26.42
C ASN A 538 -14.97 -7.13 25.30
N ARG A 539 -14.61 -6.23 24.38
CA ARG A 539 -13.77 -6.52 23.22
C ARG A 539 -12.62 -7.42 23.60
N ASN A 540 -12.70 -8.67 23.19
CA ASN A 540 -11.66 -9.66 23.44
C ASN A 540 -10.35 -9.23 22.78
N LYS A 541 -9.23 -9.63 23.37
CA LYS A 541 -7.93 -9.45 22.73
C LYS A 541 -7.96 -10.09 21.35
N ARG A 542 -7.34 -9.41 20.38
CA ARG A 542 -7.17 -9.96 19.03
C ARG A 542 -6.54 -11.35 19.10
N GLN A 543 -7.12 -12.28 18.35
CA GLN A 543 -6.60 -13.65 18.23
C GLN A 543 -5.37 -13.70 17.31
N ILE A 544 -5.16 -12.67 16.51
CA ILE A 544 -4.09 -12.59 15.51
C ILE A 544 -3.59 -11.14 15.41
N SER A 545 -2.30 -10.93 15.26
CA SER A 545 -1.74 -9.62 14.97
C SER A 545 -2.07 -9.16 13.55
N ALA A 546 -1.97 -7.86 13.27
CA ALA A 546 -2.21 -7.32 11.93
C ALA A 546 -1.25 -7.90 10.88
N ASP A 547 0.01 -8.10 11.26
CA ASP A 547 1.04 -8.65 10.36
C ASP A 547 0.79 -10.14 10.06
N GLU A 548 0.45 -10.94 11.08
CA GLU A 548 0.08 -12.35 10.87
C GLU A 548 -1.21 -12.50 10.05
N ALA A 549 -2.19 -11.61 10.25
CA ALA A 549 -3.42 -11.60 9.46
C ALA A 549 -3.13 -11.28 7.98
N LEU A 550 -2.20 -10.35 7.72
CA LEU A 550 -1.75 -10.03 6.36
C LEU A 550 -1.08 -11.24 5.69
N GLU A 551 -0.13 -11.89 6.38
CA GLU A 551 0.54 -13.07 5.85
C GLU A 551 -0.45 -14.21 5.58
N LEU A 552 -1.38 -14.44 6.50
CA LEU A 552 -2.36 -15.50 6.34
C LEU A 552 -3.35 -15.19 5.21
N SER A 553 -3.80 -13.94 5.09
CA SER A 553 -4.63 -13.48 3.96
C SER A 553 -3.94 -13.72 2.61
N ASP A 554 -2.66 -13.36 2.49
CA ASP A 554 -1.91 -13.56 1.25
C ASP A 554 -1.87 -15.03 0.84
N LYS A 555 -1.70 -15.94 1.80
CA LYS A 555 -1.73 -17.39 1.58
C LYS A 555 -3.13 -17.89 1.20
N LEU A 556 -4.18 -17.37 1.83
CA LEU A 556 -5.57 -17.66 1.47
C LEU A 556 -5.89 -17.22 0.03
N HIS A 557 -5.39 -16.07 -0.40
CA HIS A 557 -5.52 -15.61 -1.78
C HIS A 557 -4.77 -16.53 -2.75
N GLN A 558 -3.52 -16.88 -2.47
CA GLN A 558 -2.72 -17.77 -3.31
C GLN A 558 -3.33 -19.17 -3.44
N ALA A 559 -3.96 -19.68 -2.39
CA ALA A 559 -4.62 -20.99 -2.38
C ALA A 559 -6.04 -20.97 -2.98
N ASN A 560 -6.62 -19.81 -3.24
CA ASN A 560 -8.06 -19.66 -3.52
C ASN A 560 -8.91 -20.47 -2.51
N TYR A 561 -8.61 -20.27 -1.24
CA TYR A 561 -9.05 -21.14 -0.13
C TYR A 561 -10.57 -21.30 -0.06
N PHE A 562 -11.32 -20.21 -0.25
CA PHE A 562 -12.77 -20.20 -0.09
C PHE A 562 -13.53 -20.90 -1.22
N LYS A 563 -12.88 -21.20 -2.35
CA LYS A 563 -13.50 -21.93 -3.47
C LYS A 563 -14.06 -23.30 -3.07
N ASN A 564 -13.40 -23.97 -2.13
CA ASN A 564 -13.80 -25.30 -1.70
C ASN A 564 -14.84 -25.27 -0.57
N ILE A 565 -14.93 -24.17 0.18
CA ILE A 565 -15.88 -23.99 1.29
C ILE A 565 -17.26 -23.64 0.77
N GLU A 566 -17.39 -22.78 -0.24
CA GLU A 566 -18.68 -22.42 -0.84
C GLU A 566 -19.38 -23.58 -1.57
N LYS A 567 -18.68 -24.68 -1.82
CA LYS A 567 -19.23 -25.87 -2.47
C LYS A 567 -19.78 -26.92 -1.49
N GLN A 568 -19.53 -26.75 -0.21
CA GLN A 568 -20.06 -27.56 0.89
C GLN A 568 -21.30 -26.94 1.50
#